data_dfe6212ef19ab29555ebc708c77c2802
#
_entry.id   dfe6212ef19ab29555ebc708c77c2802
#
_cell.length_a   1.000
_cell.length_b   1.000
_cell.length_c   1.000
_cell.angle_alpha   90.00
_cell.angle_beta   90.00
_cell.angle_gamma   90.00
#
_symmetry.space_group_name_H-M   'P 1'
#
loop_
_entity.id
_entity.type
_entity.pdbx_description
1 polymer ?
#
loop_
_entity_poly.entity_id
_entity_poly.type
_entity_poly.pdbx_seq_one_letter_code
_entity_poly.pdbx_strand_id
1 'polypeptide(L)' 'MHSTFQASDTGQAVIQNATDIGTEKLVVSLHHGSDSSVDIEIKEEGPGSGLVSSSISINQSGLQQLVHWLREQGAVD' A
#
# COMPACT_ATOMS: atom_id res chain seq x y z
N MET A 1 11.32 -12.59 -5.90
CA MET A 1 10.39 -11.45 -5.92
C MET A 1 11.16 -10.16 -5.80
N HIS A 2 10.81 -9.19 -6.59
CA HIS A 2 11.48 -7.89 -6.58
C HIS A 2 10.43 -6.78 -6.41
N SER A 3 10.62 -5.95 -5.40
CA SER A 3 9.70 -4.85 -5.09
C SER A 3 10.30 -3.53 -5.54
N THR A 4 9.49 -2.69 -6.16
CA THR A 4 9.87 -1.32 -6.48
C THR A 4 8.97 -0.36 -5.72
N PHE A 5 9.51 0.81 -5.39
CA PHE A 5 8.77 1.85 -4.68
C PHE A 5 8.83 3.15 -5.46
N GLN A 6 7.66 3.79 -5.61
CA GLN A 6 7.57 5.11 -6.23
C GLN A 6 6.61 5.97 -5.41
N ALA A 7 6.97 7.22 -5.21
CA ALA A 7 6.12 8.17 -4.53
C ALA A 7 5.92 9.39 -5.41
N SER A 8 4.70 9.93 -5.41
CA SER A 8 4.37 11.12 -6.19
C SER A 8 4.28 12.34 -5.28
N ASP A 9 4.35 13.51 -5.89
CA ASP A 9 4.20 14.78 -5.17
C ASP A 9 2.75 15.03 -4.73
N THR A 10 1.81 14.21 -5.21
CA THR A 10 0.39 14.37 -4.91
C THR A 10 -0.07 13.58 -3.69
N GLY A 11 0.87 12.98 -2.95
CA GLY A 11 0.53 12.24 -1.74
C GLY A 11 0.15 10.79 -1.99
N GLN A 12 0.71 10.18 -3.03
CA GLN A 12 0.46 8.79 -3.34
C GLN A 12 1.78 8.04 -3.44
N ALA A 13 1.83 6.83 -2.87
CA ALA A 13 2.99 5.95 -2.98
C ALA A 13 2.54 4.60 -3.51
N VAL A 14 3.37 3.96 -4.31
CA VAL A 14 3.08 2.68 -4.94
C VAL A 14 4.23 1.73 -4.69
N ILE A 15 3.92 0.55 -4.17
CA ILE A 15 4.86 -0.57 -4.11
C ILE A 15 4.38 -1.60 -5.14
N GLN A 16 5.26 -1.99 -6.03
CA GLN A 16 4.92 -2.93 -7.09
C GLN A 16 5.84 -4.14 -7.05
N ASN A 17 5.24 -5.31 -7.13
CA ASN A 17 5.95 -6.58 -7.25
C ASN A 17 5.68 -7.17 -8.62
N ALA A 18 6.74 -7.65 -9.29
CA ALA A 18 6.60 -8.46 -10.49
C ALA A 18 6.69 -9.93 -10.06
N THR A 19 5.71 -10.73 -10.46
CA THR A 19 5.69 -12.16 -10.15
C THR A 19 5.64 -12.96 -11.45
N ASP A 20 5.80 -14.27 -11.33
CA ASP A 20 5.75 -15.14 -12.50
C ASP A 20 4.37 -15.19 -13.16
N ILE A 21 3.32 -14.82 -12.44
CA ILE A 21 1.95 -14.90 -12.92
C ILE A 21 1.29 -13.53 -13.13
N GLY A 22 2.02 -12.44 -12.92
CA GLY A 22 1.48 -11.10 -13.14
C GLY A 22 2.14 -10.07 -12.24
N THR A 23 1.43 -8.97 -11.98
CA THR A 23 1.91 -7.90 -11.12
C THR A 23 0.97 -7.67 -9.95
N GLU A 24 1.54 -7.28 -8.82
CA GLU A 24 0.81 -6.88 -7.62
C GLU A 24 1.22 -5.47 -7.26
N LYS A 25 0.26 -4.65 -6.84
CA LYS A 25 0.53 -3.27 -6.43
C LYS A 25 -0.14 -2.98 -5.10
N LEU A 26 0.57 -2.30 -4.23
CA LEU A 26 0.02 -1.67 -3.04
C LEU A 26 0.06 -0.16 -3.27
N VAL A 27 -1.10 0.49 -3.27
CA VAL A 27 -1.21 1.93 -3.51
C VAL A 27 -1.67 2.59 -2.22
N VAL A 28 -0.88 3.53 -1.73
CA VAL A 28 -1.20 4.28 -0.52
C VAL A 28 -1.47 5.72 -0.93
N SER A 29 -2.66 6.21 -0.60
CA SER A 29 -3.05 7.59 -0.91
C SER A 29 -3.34 8.34 0.37
N LEU A 30 -2.73 9.51 0.52
CA LEU A 30 -2.95 10.36 1.67
C LEU A 30 -4.19 11.22 1.45
N HIS A 31 -5.01 11.33 2.50
CA HIS A 31 -6.13 12.26 2.49
C HIS A 31 -5.71 13.55 3.18
N HIS A 32 -5.83 14.66 2.48
CA HIS A 32 -5.58 15.98 3.05
C HIS A 32 -6.87 16.49 3.67
N GLY A 33 -7.39 15.73 4.62
CA GLY A 33 -8.62 16.07 5.32
C GLY A 33 -8.36 16.23 6.80
N SER A 34 -9.45 16.37 7.54
CA SER A 34 -9.38 16.67 8.98
C SER A 34 -9.01 15.45 9.83
N ASP A 35 -9.10 14.25 9.31
CA ASP A 35 -8.88 13.03 10.09
C ASP A 35 -7.58 12.32 9.78
N SER A 36 -6.75 12.87 8.91
CA SER A 36 -5.42 12.33 8.59
C SER A 36 -5.42 10.84 8.26
N SER A 37 -6.45 10.40 7.53
CA SER A 37 -6.55 9.00 7.13
C SER A 37 -5.77 8.74 5.85
N VAL A 38 -5.46 7.47 5.62
CA VAL A 38 -4.86 7.03 4.38
C VAL A 38 -5.72 5.93 3.77
N ASP A 39 -5.79 5.90 2.45
CA ASP A 39 -6.40 4.80 1.73
C ASP A 39 -5.31 3.87 1.23
N ILE A 40 -5.50 2.58 1.46
CA ILE A 40 -4.60 1.56 0.97
C ILE A 40 -5.38 0.70 0.00
N GLU A 41 -4.88 0.60 -1.23
CA GLU A 41 -5.51 -0.20 -2.26
C GLU A 41 -4.55 -1.28 -2.70
N ILE A 42 -5.06 -2.50 -2.81
CA ILE A 42 -4.30 -3.64 -3.29
C ILE A 42 -4.85 -4.02 -4.65
N LYS A 43 -3.98 -4.05 -5.65
CA LYS A 43 -4.34 -4.40 -7.03
C LYS A 43 -3.53 -5.58 -7.48
N GLU A 44 -4.18 -6.54 -8.12
CA GLU A 44 -3.53 -7.69 -8.71
C GLU A 44 -3.98 -7.82 -10.16
N GLU A 45 -3.02 -8.07 -11.04
CA GLU A 45 -3.28 -8.28 -12.45
C GLU A 45 -2.48 -9.48 -12.92
N GLY A 46 -3.16 -10.45 -13.54
CA GLY A 46 -2.52 -11.64 -14.06
C GLY A 46 -3.18 -12.14 -15.32
N PRO A 47 -2.54 -13.08 -16.02
CA PRO A 47 -3.07 -13.60 -17.28
C PRO A 47 -4.44 -14.26 -17.08
N GLY A 48 -5.44 -13.82 -17.82
CA GLY A 48 -6.75 -14.44 -17.82
C GLY A 48 -7.66 -14.09 -16.67
N SER A 49 -7.20 -13.37 -15.65
CA SER A 49 -8.00 -13.06 -14.48
C SER A 49 -8.45 -11.61 -14.40
N GLY A 50 -7.94 -10.75 -15.27
CA GLY A 50 -8.25 -9.33 -15.23
C GLY A 50 -7.68 -8.64 -14.00
N LEU A 51 -8.16 -7.43 -13.73
CA LEU A 51 -7.72 -6.64 -12.60
C LEU A 51 -8.63 -6.89 -11.39
N VAL A 52 -8.03 -7.28 -10.29
CA VAL A 52 -8.72 -7.43 -8.99
C VAL A 52 -8.20 -6.32 -8.08
N SER A 53 -9.10 -5.58 -7.45
CA SER A 53 -8.69 -4.54 -6.52
C SER A 53 -9.56 -4.55 -5.26
N SER A 54 -8.94 -4.22 -4.13
CA SER A 54 -9.60 -4.06 -2.84
C SER A 54 -8.98 -2.86 -2.15
N SER A 55 -9.78 -2.14 -1.36
CA SER A 55 -9.25 -0.98 -0.66
C SER A 55 -9.77 -0.91 0.76
N ILE A 56 -9.02 -0.24 1.62
CA ILE A 56 -9.36 -0.01 3.01
C ILE A 56 -8.84 1.38 3.40
N SER A 57 -9.59 2.07 4.26
CA SER A 57 -9.15 3.34 4.82
C SER A 57 -8.69 3.13 6.26
N ILE A 58 -7.55 3.71 6.61
CA ILE A 58 -6.98 3.58 7.95
C ILE A 58 -6.77 4.98 8.51
N ASN A 59 -7.24 5.22 9.73
CA ASN A 59 -7.04 6.52 10.38
C ASN A 59 -5.63 6.60 10.97
N GLN A 60 -5.27 7.80 11.45
CA GLN A 60 -3.94 8.06 11.97
C GLN A 60 -3.58 7.13 13.13
N SER A 61 -4.54 6.90 14.04
CA SER A 61 -4.30 6.04 15.20
C SER A 61 -3.97 4.61 14.78
N GLY A 62 -4.74 4.05 13.85
CA GLY A 62 -4.50 2.70 13.36
C GLY A 62 -3.17 2.58 12.64
N LEU A 63 -2.83 3.60 11.84
CA LEU A 63 -1.57 3.60 11.12
C LEU A 63 -0.37 3.68 12.07
N GLN A 64 -0.46 4.52 13.11
CA GLN A 64 0.60 4.62 14.11
C GLN A 64 0.81 3.31 14.86
N GLN A 65 -0.27 2.62 15.19
CA GLN A 65 -0.17 1.32 15.85
C GLN A 65 0.48 0.28 14.96
N LEU A 66 0.15 0.28 13.68
CA LEU A 66 0.77 -0.64 12.72
C LEU A 66 2.27 -0.39 12.60
N VAL A 67 2.68 0.87 12.46
CA VAL A 67 4.10 1.22 12.34
C VAL A 67 4.85 0.83 13.61
N HIS A 68 4.27 1.09 14.77
CA HIS A 68 4.88 0.73 16.05
C HIS A 68 5.09 -0.79 16.15
N TRP A 69 4.07 -1.55 15.81
CA TRP A 69 4.14 -3.00 15.83
C TRP A 69 5.21 -3.53 14.85
N LEU A 70 5.27 -2.96 13.65
CA LEU A 70 6.28 -3.38 12.68
C LEU A 70 7.70 -3.14 13.19
N ARG A 71 7.92 -2.02 13.89
CA ARG A 71 9.23 -1.74 14.50
C ARG A 71 9.57 -2.73 15.59
N GLU A 72 8.60 -3.07 16.44
CA GLU A 72 8.82 -4.04 17.51
C GLU A 72 9.16 -5.42 16.95
N GLN A 73 8.60 -5.78 15.81
CA GLN A 73 8.88 -7.07 15.17
C GLN A 73 10.16 -7.06 14.34
N GLY A 74 10.82 -5.91 14.19
CA GLY A 74 12.02 -5.81 13.39
C GLY A 74 11.78 -5.77 11.89
N ALA A 75 10.54 -5.58 11.46
CA ALA A 75 10.22 -5.49 10.04
C ALA A 75 10.62 -4.15 9.42
N VAL A 76 10.68 -3.11 10.24
CA VAL A 76 11.19 -1.79 9.84
C VAL A 76 12.08 -1.27 10.96
N ASP A 77 12.93 -0.32 10.61
CA ASP A 77 13.84 0.33 11.57
C ASP A 77 13.17 1.47 12.34
#